data_7c8b0a97ee6266e7f9b9e7e8b0cf2539
#
_entry.id   7c8b0a97ee6266e7f9b9e7e8b0cf2539
#
_cell.length_a   1.000
_cell.length_b   1.000
_cell.length_c   1.000
_cell.angle_alpha   90.00
_cell.angle_beta   90.00
_cell.angle_gamma   90.00
#
_symmetry.space_group_name_H-M   'P 1'
#
loop_
_entity.id
_entity.type
_entity.pdbx_description
1 polymer ?
#
loop_
_entity_poly.entity_id
_entity_poly.type
_entity_poly.pdbx_seq_one_letter_code
_entity_poly.pdbx_strand_id
1 'polypeptide(L)'
;QGGFYTKSDMSGDIHKFTKLLADACEKKGVKFYYETEITSVNHNKQQPIITFKKSNQLQKHNYDGIVICAGVNSKFIANGLGDNVNIYPVKGYSITLLLNDKESVNNAPYVSLLDDKAKIVSSRLGKDRFRVAGTAEFNGYNKDIRADRINPLIKWCNELFPNVSTEHAIPWAGLRPMTPSMVPKVGSGNLPGVFYNTGHGHLGWTLSAFTSQQISDHILRKDNHVD
;
A
#
# COMPACT_ATOMS: atom_id res chain seq x y z
N GLN A 1 24.15 23.26 4.96
CA GLN A 1 22.97 22.38 5.03
C GLN A 1 23.31 21.22 5.95
N GLY A 2 22.37 20.79 6.76
CA GLY A 2 22.55 19.71 7.72
C GLY A 2 21.41 18.69 7.61
N GLY A 3 21.55 17.56 8.31
CA GLY A 3 20.55 16.50 8.38
C GLY A 3 20.58 15.79 9.72
N PHE A 4 19.49 15.11 10.03
CA PHE A 4 19.40 14.23 11.20
C PHE A 4 19.52 12.79 10.72
N TYR A 5 20.30 11.99 11.43
CA TYR A 5 20.45 10.56 11.18
C TYR A 5 19.87 9.74 12.34
N THR A 6 18.90 8.90 12.04
CA THR A 6 18.24 8.02 13.02
C THR A 6 18.76 6.61 12.82
N LYS A 7 19.59 6.13 13.77
CA LYS A 7 20.21 4.79 13.69
C LYS A 7 19.21 3.63 13.79
N SER A 8 18.05 3.86 14.42
CA SER A 8 17.00 2.85 14.62
C SER A 8 16.08 2.68 13.41
N ASP A 9 16.12 3.62 12.44
CA ASP A 9 15.29 3.54 11.27
C ASP A 9 15.82 2.49 10.30
N MET A 10 14.88 1.82 9.62
CA MET A 10 15.20 0.75 8.67
C MET A 10 14.50 0.99 7.34
N SER A 11 15.15 0.54 6.28
CA SER A 11 14.56 0.48 4.93
C SER A 11 14.29 -0.96 4.55
N GLY A 12 13.16 -1.21 3.90
CA GLY A 12 12.79 -2.53 3.44
C GLY A 12 12.24 -2.53 2.02
N ASP A 13 12.41 -3.65 1.32
CA ASP A 13 11.76 -3.89 0.04
C ASP A 13 10.37 -4.47 0.27
N ILE A 14 9.35 -3.61 0.22
CA ILE A 14 7.96 -3.99 0.48
C ILE A 14 7.45 -5.07 -0.49
N HIS A 15 7.90 -5.06 -1.75
CA HIS A 15 7.51 -6.07 -2.72
C HIS A 15 8.03 -7.46 -2.32
N LYS A 16 9.31 -7.57 -1.97
CA LYS A 16 9.90 -8.82 -1.48
C LYS A 16 9.25 -9.29 -0.19
N PHE A 17 9.02 -8.36 0.75
CA PHE A 17 8.37 -8.66 2.02
C PHE A 17 6.97 -9.24 1.81
N THR A 18 6.14 -8.57 1.00
CA THR A 18 4.76 -8.99 0.76
C THR A 18 4.69 -10.37 0.11
N LYS A 19 5.59 -10.64 -0.88
CA LYS A 19 5.69 -11.94 -1.53
C LYS A 19 6.08 -13.04 -0.54
N LEU A 20 7.15 -12.84 0.22
CA LEU A 20 7.63 -13.82 1.19
C LEU A 20 6.62 -14.07 2.32
N LEU A 21 5.89 -13.02 2.73
CA LEU A 21 4.81 -13.17 3.71
C LEU A 21 3.66 -14.01 3.15
N ALA A 22 3.26 -13.80 1.89
CA ALA A 22 2.25 -14.62 1.23
C ALA A 22 2.70 -16.10 1.20
N ASP A 23 3.93 -16.37 0.77
CA ASP A 23 4.50 -17.73 0.73
C ASP A 23 4.50 -18.38 2.13
N ALA A 24 4.79 -17.60 3.18
CA ALA A 24 4.75 -18.09 4.56
C ALA A 24 3.32 -18.39 5.05
N CYS A 25 2.35 -17.56 4.66
CA CYS A 25 0.95 -17.76 4.96
C CYS A 25 0.37 -19.00 4.24
N GLU A 26 0.72 -19.22 2.99
CA GLU A 26 0.31 -20.42 2.24
C GLU A 26 0.78 -21.70 2.93
N LYS A 27 2.02 -21.74 3.41
CA LYS A 27 2.55 -22.87 4.19
C LYS A 27 1.80 -23.14 5.49
N LYS A 28 1.06 -22.13 5.99
CA LYS A 28 0.18 -22.25 7.17
C LYS A 28 -1.29 -22.48 6.81
N GLY A 29 -1.60 -22.77 5.53
CA GLY A 29 -2.95 -23.12 5.06
C GLY A 29 -3.80 -21.95 4.59
N VAL A 30 -3.27 -20.73 4.52
CA VAL A 30 -3.98 -19.59 3.92
C VAL A 30 -4.08 -19.81 2.41
N LYS A 31 -5.27 -19.62 1.86
CA LYS A 31 -5.52 -19.75 0.41
C LYS A 31 -5.54 -18.37 -0.24
N PHE A 32 -4.74 -18.18 -1.29
CA PHE A 32 -4.72 -16.96 -2.10
C PHE A 32 -5.46 -17.20 -3.42
N TYR A 33 -6.34 -16.29 -3.78
CA TYR A 33 -7.10 -16.31 -5.03
C TYR A 33 -6.64 -15.14 -5.90
N TYR A 34 -5.54 -15.34 -6.62
CA TYR A 34 -5.03 -14.36 -7.59
C TYR A 34 -5.93 -14.33 -8.83
N GLU A 35 -5.82 -13.25 -9.62
CA GLU A 35 -6.61 -13.03 -10.84
C GLU A 35 -8.12 -13.18 -10.60
N THR A 36 -8.56 -12.81 -9.41
CA THR A 36 -9.94 -12.93 -8.96
C THR A 36 -10.49 -11.54 -8.65
N GLU A 37 -11.48 -11.11 -9.42
CA GLU A 37 -12.14 -9.81 -9.25
C GLU A 37 -13.34 -9.93 -8.33
N ILE A 38 -13.34 -9.18 -7.22
CA ILE A 38 -14.51 -9.03 -6.36
C ILE A 38 -15.48 -8.06 -7.05
N THR A 39 -16.63 -8.56 -7.47
CA THR A 39 -17.67 -7.77 -8.17
C THR A 39 -18.70 -7.16 -7.21
N SER A 40 -18.99 -7.83 -6.10
CA SER A 40 -19.82 -7.28 -5.04
C SER A 40 -19.57 -7.95 -3.70
N VAL A 41 -19.84 -7.19 -2.63
CA VAL A 41 -19.93 -7.68 -1.27
C VAL A 41 -21.33 -7.31 -0.76
N ASN A 42 -22.07 -8.30 -0.32
CA ASN A 42 -23.43 -8.18 0.21
C ASN A 42 -23.51 -8.80 1.60
N HIS A 43 -24.64 -8.67 2.25
CA HIS A 43 -24.91 -9.24 3.57
C HIS A 43 -26.37 -9.72 3.67
N ASN A 44 -26.60 -10.94 4.17
CA ASN A 44 -27.93 -11.49 4.35
C ASN A 44 -28.50 -11.31 5.76
N LYS A 45 -27.95 -10.36 6.54
CA LYS A 45 -28.21 -10.09 7.97
C LYS A 45 -27.52 -11.04 8.94
N GLN A 46 -27.08 -12.22 8.50
CA GLN A 46 -26.35 -13.19 9.35
C GLN A 46 -24.86 -13.22 9.04
N GLN A 47 -24.51 -13.23 7.74
CA GLN A 47 -23.12 -13.34 7.30
C GLN A 47 -22.87 -12.59 5.98
N PRO A 48 -21.61 -12.16 5.76
CA PRO A 48 -21.21 -11.53 4.51
C PRO A 48 -21.16 -12.53 3.35
N ILE A 49 -21.46 -12.01 2.16
CA ILE A 49 -21.52 -12.76 0.91
C ILE A 49 -20.62 -12.06 -0.10
N ILE A 50 -19.63 -12.76 -0.62
CA ILE A 50 -18.76 -12.24 -1.67
C ILE A 50 -19.15 -12.84 -3.02
N THR A 51 -19.37 -11.97 -4.01
CA THR A 51 -19.47 -12.37 -5.41
C THR A 51 -18.18 -11.98 -6.12
N PHE A 52 -17.56 -12.92 -6.78
CA PHE A 52 -16.31 -12.69 -7.49
C PHE A 52 -16.28 -13.38 -8.85
N LYS A 53 -15.46 -12.85 -9.74
CA LYS A 53 -15.24 -13.37 -11.08
C LYS A 53 -13.87 -14.00 -11.16
N LYS A 54 -13.82 -15.27 -11.54
CA LYS A 54 -12.61 -16.03 -11.80
C LYS A 54 -12.76 -16.73 -13.15
N SER A 55 -11.78 -16.60 -14.05
CA SER A 55 -11.82 -17.19 -15.39
C SER A 55 -13.16 -16.94 -16.12
N ASN A 56 -13.66 -15.70 -16.07
CA ASN A 56 -14.94 -15.26 -16.64
C ASN A 56 -16.21 -15.89 -16.02
N GLN A 57 -16.11 -16.68 -14.98
CA GLN A 57 -17.25 -17.26 -14.26
C GLN A 57 -17.52 -16.49 -12.96
N LEU A 58 -18.78 -16.14 -12.73
CA LEU A 58 -19.24 -15.56 -11.47
C LEU A 58 -19.45 -16.67 -10.44
N GLN A 59 -18.87 -16.49 -9.27
CA GLN A 59 -19.04 -17.37 -8.11
C GLN A 59 -19.52 -16.55 -6.93
N LYS A 60 -20.32 -17.16 -6.07
CA LYS A 60 -20.89 -16.53 -4.88
C LYS A 60 -20.66 -17.42 -3.69
N HIS A 61 -20.02 -16.88 -2.65
CA HIS A 61 -19.71 -17.63 -1.43
C HIS A 61 -20.09 -16.83 -0.19
N ASN A 62 -20.57 -17.54 0.82
CA ASN A 62 -20.82 -17.01 2.16
C ASN A 62 -19.57 -17.21 3.01
N TYR A 63 -19.32 -16.30 3.94
CA TYR A 63 -18.18 -16.34 4.87
C TYR A 63 -18.65 -15.96 6.27
N ASP A 64 -17.99 -16.51 7.29
CA ASP A 64 -18.25 -16.18 8.70
C ASP A 64 -17.86 -14.74 9.01
N GLY A 65 -16.82 -14.26 8.35
CA GLY A 65 -16.37 -12.87 8.43
C GLY A 65 -15.52 -12.46 7.23
N ILE A 66 -15.48 -11.15 6.96
CA ILE A 66 -14.62 -10.55 5.94
C ILE A 66 -13.84 -9.37 6.52
N VAL A 67 -12.60 -9.22 6.09
CA VAL A 67 -11.78 -8.02 6.37
C VAL A 67 -11.55 -7.28 5.08
N ILE A 68 -12.03 -6.04 5.01
CA ILE A 68 -11.92 -5.19 3.82
C ILE A 68 -10.60 -4.42 3.88
N CYS A 69 -9.64 -4.85 3.02
CA CYS A 69 -8.30 -4.29 2.87
C CYS A 69 -8.05 -3.78 1.44
N ALA A 70 -9.10 -3.27 0.76
CA ALA A 70 -9.09 -2.98 -0.67
C ALA A 70 -8.51 -1.59 -1.03
N GLY A 71 -7.73 -0.95 -0.15
CA GLY A 71 -7.11 0.35 -0.39
C GLY A 71 -8.14 1.41 -0.78
N VAL A 72 -7.92 2.10 -1.90
CA VAL A 72 -8.85 3.16 -2.37
C VAL A 72 -10.24 2.64 -2.74
N ASN A 73 -10.36 1.35 -3.05
CA ASN A 73 -11.64 0.72 -3.40
C ASN A 73 -12.47 0.34 -2.17
N SER A 74 -11.91 0.36 -0.97
CA SER A 74 -12.62 0.05 0.27
C SER A 74 -13.86 0.93 0.49
N LYS A 75 -13.80 2.19 0.03
CA LYS A 75 -14.94 3.12 0.10
C LYS A 75 -16.17 2.58 -0.64
N PHE A 76 -15.99 2.01 -1.83
CA PHE A 76 -17.13 1.51 -2.62
C PHE A 76 -17.74 0.26 -1.99
N ILE A 77 -16.89 -0.64 -1.47
CA ILE A 77 -17.35 -1.83 -0.77
C ILE A 77 -18.11 -1.44 0.50
N ALA A 78 -17.56 -0.52 1.29
CA ALA A 78 -18.17 -0.03 2.50
C ALA A 78 -19.56 0.60 2.23
N ASN A 79 -19.66 1.48 1.24
CA ASN A 79 -20.93 2.11 0.86
C ASN A 79 -21.99 1.07 0.46
N GLY A 80 -21.60 0.00 -0.24
CA GLY A 80 -22.51 -1.10 -0.60
C GLY A 80 -23.01 -1.89 0.62
N LEU A 81 -22.30 -1.83 1.74
CA LEU A 81 -22.69 -2.45 3.02
C LEU A 81 -23.37 -1.48 3.99
N GLY A 82 -23.61 -0.23 3.59
CA GLY A 82 -24.18 0.81 4.45
C GLY A 82 -23.20 1.44 5.43
N ASP A 83 -21.90 1.17 5.26
CA ASP A 83 -20.83 1.78 6.05
C ASP A 83 -20.25 3.00 5.34
N ASN A 84 -19.76 3.96 6.12
CA ASN A 84 -19.04 5.12 5.59
C ASN A 84 -17.56 5.04 5.92
N VAL A 85 -16.72 4.91 4.88
CA VAL A 85 -15.27 4.96 4.97
C VAL A 85 -14.73 6.08 4.08
N ASN A 86 -14.35 7.20 4.70
CA ASN A 86 -13.92 8.40 3.99
C ASN A 86 -12.49 8.24 3.46
N ILE A 87 -12.34 7.57 2.34
CA ILE A 87 -11.07 7.43 1.63
C ILE A 87 -11.09 8.26 0.37
N TYR A 88 -10.04 9.08 0.19
CA TYR A 88 -9.76 9.79 -1.05
C TYR A 88 -8.44 9.27 -1.64
N PRO A 89 -8.39 8.97 -2.95
CA PRO A 89 -7.16 8.55 -3.62
C PRO A 89 -6.23 9.76 -3.83
N VAL A 90 -5.07 9.75 -3.17
CA VAL A 90 -4.02 10.73 -3.41
C VAL A 90 -2.89 10.08 -4.18
N LYS A 91 -2.71 10.51 -5.43
CA LYS A 91 -1.72 9.92 -6.33
C LYS A 91 -0.31 10.37 -5.94
N GLY A 92 0.59 9.40 -5.82
CA GLY A 92 2.02 9.63 -5.66
C GLY A 92 2.80 9.04 -6.82
N TYR A 93 3.98 9.59 -7.07
CA TYR A 93 4.86 9.15 -8.14
C TYR A 93 6.19 8.65 -7.60
N SER A 94 6.84 7.79 -8.35
CA SER A 94 8.21 7.39 -8.08
C SER A 94 8.96 7.06 -9.38
N ILE A 95 10.27 7.10 -9.29
CA ILE A 95 11.17 6.51 -10.28
C ILE A 95 12.00 5.43 -9.61
N THR A 96 12.32 4.39 -10.36
CA THR A 96 13.29 3.37 -9.97
C THR A 96 14.45 3.41 -10.96
N LEU A 97 15.64 3.64 -10.44
CA LEU A 97 16.88 3.64 -11.18
C LEU A 97 17.54 2.28 -11.02
N LEU A 98 17.90 1.65 -12.12
CA LEU A 98 18.66 0.41 -12.12
C LEU A 98 20.16 0.76 -12.02
N LEU A 99 20.81 0.29 -10.97
CA LEU A 99 22.22 0.52 -10.71
C LEU A 99 23.05 -0.53 -11.48
N ASN A 100 23.11 -0.38 -12.81
CA ASN A 100 23.74 -1.35 -13.70
C ASN A 100 25.21 -1.06 -13.99
N ASP A 101 25.70 0.13 -13.64
CA ASP A 101 27.06 0.56 -13.81
C ASP A 101 27.74 0.75 -12.46
N LYS A 102 29.08 0.64 -12.45
CA LYS A 102 29.90 0.72 -11.24
C LYS A 102 29.81 2.09 -10.55
N GLU A 103 29.67 3.14 -11.35
CA GLU A 103 29.61 4.51 -10.84
C GLU A 103 28.29 4.72 -10.09
N SER A 104 27.16 4.40 -10.69
CA SER A 104 25.83 4.45 -10.05
C SER A 104 25.77 3.57 -8.80
N VAL A 105 26.33 2.34 -8.84
CA VAL A 105 26.36 1.44 -7.67
C VAL A 105 27.13 2.07 -6.51
N ASN A 106 28.26 2.72 -6.77
CA ASN A 106 29.12 3.28 -5.72
C ASN A 106 28.59 4.60 -5.17
N ASN A 107 27.82 5.37 -5.97
CA ASN A 107 27.38 6.71 -5.60
C ASN A 107 25.92 6.76 -5.11
N ALA A 108 25.11 5.73 -5.36
CA ALA A 108 23.76 5.65 -4.79
C ALA A 108 23.83 5.46 -3.26
N PRO A 109 23.13 6.30 -2.47
CA PRO A 109 23.22 6.25 -1.00
C PRO A 109 22.69 4.93 -0.44
N TYR A 110 23.35 4.41 0.60
CA TYR A 110 22.89 3.22 1.33
C TYR A 110 21.80 3.55 2.34
N VAL A 111 21.80 4.77 2.86
CA VAL A 111 20.83 5.26 3.83
C VAL A 111 19.66 5.88 3.09
N SER A 112 18.44 5.58 3.50
CA SER A 112 17.27 6.29 2.99
C SER A 112 17.27 7.74 3.41
N LEU A 113 16.88 8.62 2.50
CA LEU A 113 16.85 10.07 2.72
C LEU A 113 15.42 10.59 2.59
N LEU A 114 15.04 11.47 3.48
CA LEU A 114 13.84 12.28 3.40
C LEU A 114 14.24 13.75 3.22
N ASP A 115 13.90 14.32 2.07
CA ASP A 115 13.95 15.77 1.86
C ASP A 115 12.58 16.36 2.21
N ASP A 116 12.49 16.96 3.38
CA ASP A 116 11.23 17.51 3.88
C ASP A 116 10.75 18.71 3.06
N LYS A 117 11.67 19.50 2.50
CA LYS A 117 11.34 20.65 1.66
C LYS A 117 10.78 20.20 0.30
N ALA A 118 11.42 19.26 -0.35
CA ALA A 118 10.99 18.71 -1.64
C ALA A 118 9.85 17.70 -1.51
N LYS A 119 9.61 17.17 -0.30
CA LYS A 119 8.68 16.05 -0.03
C LYS A 119 9.02 14.81 -0.86
N ILE A 120 10.33 14.54 -0.96
CA ILE A 120 10.90 13.42 -1.68
C ILE A 120 11.60 12.48 -0.70
N VAL A 121 11.38 11.19 -0.91
CA VAL A 121 12.05 10.10 -0.17
C VAL A 121 12.85 9.27 -1.15
N SER A 122 14.08 8.94 -0.82
CA SER A 122 14.87 8.00 -1.58
C SER A 122 15.24 6.78 -0.74
N SER A 123 15.33 5.63 -1.39
CA SER A 123 15.68 4.37 -0.73
C SER A 123 16.43 3.46 -1.68
N ARG A 124 17.53 2.88 -1.21
CA ARG A 124 18.23 1.83 -1.94
C ARG A 124 17.56 0.49 -1.66
N LEU A 125 17.15 -0.21 -2.72
CA LEU A 125 16.46 -1.49 -2.66
C LEU A 125 17.41 -2.61 -3.12
N GLY A 126 18.18 -3.15 -2.18
CA GLY A 126 19.21 -4.14 -2.48
C GLY A 126 20.46 -3.51 -3.09
N LYS A 127 21.13 -4.25 -3.97
CA LYS A 127 22.41 -3.82 -4.58
C LYS A 127 22.21 -3.05 -5.89
N ASP A 128 21.09 -3.27 -6.54
CA ASP A 128 20.84 -3.02 -7.96
C ASP A 128 19.74 -1.99 -8.25
N ARG A 129 19.05 -1.47 -7.22
CA ARG A 129 17.96 -0.52 -7.41
C ARG A 129 18.01 0.65 -6.44
N PHE A 130 17.80 1.84 -6.97
CA PHE A 130 17.61 3.05 -6.18
C PHE A 130 16.27 3.68 -6.53
N ARG A 131 15.41 3.83 -5.55
CA ARG A 131 14.06 4.37 -5.74
C ARG A 131 13.96 5.77 -5.16
N VAL A 132 13.41 6.69 -5.96
CA VAL A 132 13.08 8.05 -5.54
C VAL A 132 11.58 8.24 -5.68
N ALA A 133 10.91 8.61 -4.60
CA ALA A 133 9.45 8.75 -4.54
C ALA A 133 9.06 10.07 -3.92
N GLY A 134 7.97 10.65 -4.42
CA GLY A 134 7.49 11.93 -3.88
C GLY A 134 6.13 12.31 -4.42
N THR A 135 5.82 13.58 -4.27
CA THR A 135 4.62 14.24 -4.76
C THR A 135 3.30 13.74 -4.18
N ALA A 136 2.31 14.60 -4.20
CA ALA A 136 0.92 14.29 -3.90
C ALA A 136 0.06 15.03 -4.92
N GLU A 137 -0.79 14.28 -5.64
CA GLU A 137 -1.68 14.83 -6.64
C GLU A 137 -3.12 14.42 -6.34
N PHE A 138 -4.01 15.41 -6.27
CA PHE A 138 -5.44 15.22 -6.12
C PHE A 138 -6.08 15.14 -7.50
N ASN A 139 -6.19 13.94 -8.06
CA ASN A 139 -6.70 13.70 -9.42
C ASN A 139 -7.63 12.46 -9.46
N GLY A 140 -8.41 12.25 -8.39
CA GLY A 140 -9.33 11.13 -8.30
C GLY A 140 -8.64 9.78 -8.55
N TYR A 141 -9.28 8.91 -9.30
CA TYR A 141 -8.79 7.56 -9.60
C TYR A 141 -7.87 7.48 -10.84
N ASN A 142 -7.50 8.62 -11.43
CA ASN A 142 -6.59 8.66 -12.57
C ASN A 142 -5.20 8.13 -12.17
N LYS A 143 -4.67 7.18 -12.94
CA LYS A 143 -3.36 6.54 -12.74
C LYS A 143 -2.33 6.89 -13.81
N ASP A 144 -2.67 7.78 -14.74
CA ASP A 144 -1.75 8.18 -15.81
C ASP A 144 -0.47 8.75 -15.22
N ILE A 145 0.65 8.35 -15.81
CA ILE A 145 1.98 8.83 -15.42
C ILE A 145 2.28 10.09 -16.23
N ARG A 146 2.45 11.19 -15.54
CA ARG A 146 2.69 12.51 -16.15
C ARG A 146 4.16 12.89 -16.06
N ALA A 147 4.73 13.33 -17.18
CA ALA A 147 6.13 13.74 -17.26
C ALA A 147 6.44 14.93 -16.31
N ASP A 148 5.52 15.90 -16.21
CA ASP A 148 5.67 17.07 -15.32
C ASP A 148 5.72 16.68 -13.82
N ARG A 149 5.32 15.45 -13.47
CA ARG A 149 5.40 14.91 -12.11
C ARG A 149 6.60 14.00 -11.90
N ILE A 150 7.14 13.43 -12.98
CA ILE A 150 8.34 12.59 -12.95
C ILE A 150 9.62 13.44 -13.03
N ASN A 151 9.65 14.46 -13.89
CA ASN A 151 10.81 15.31 -14.08
C ASN A 151 11.36 15.94 -12.78
N PRO A 152 10.56 16.40 -11.82
CA PRO A 152 11.07 16.89 -10.54
C PRO A 152 11.86 15.85 -9.75
N LEU A 153 11.48 14.55 -9.83
CA LEU A 153 12.19 13.45 -9.16
C LEU A 153 13.55 13.19 -9.82
N ILE A 154 13.58 13.22 -11.15
CA ILE A 154 14.83 13.10 -11.94
C ILE A 154 15.76 14.25 -11.61
N LYS A 155 15.24 15.49 -11.67
CA LYS A 155 16.01 16.70 -11.36
C LYS A 155 16.61 16.64 -9.95
N TRP A 156 15.81 16.30 -8.95
CA TRP A 156 16.25 16.15 -7.57
C TRP A 156 17.37 15.10 -7.44
N CYS A 157 17.24 13.99 -8.16
CA CYS A 157 18.25 12.93 -8.15
C CYS A 157 19.57 13.42 -8.77
N ASN A 158 19.52 14.10 -9.94
CA ASN A 158 20.70 14.60 -10.61
C ASN A 158 21.42 15.70 -9.80
N GLU A 159 20.66 16.52 -9.04
CA GLU A 159 21.23 17.55 -8.18
C GLU A 159 21.95 17.00 -6.96
N LEU A 160 21.42 15.96 -6.33
CA LEU A 160 22.00 15.40 -5.11
C LEU A 160 22.95 14.23 -5.37
N PHE A 161 22.74 13.48 -6.45
CA PHE A 161 23.50 12.29 -6.81
C PHE A 161 23.92 12.34 -8.28
N PRO A 162 24.77 13.31 -8.69
CA PRO A 162 25.10 13.55 -10.10
C PRO A 162 25.76 12.35 -10.79
N ASN A 163 26.36 11.45 -10.01
CA ASN A 163 27.03 10.23 -10.51
C ASN A 163 26.11 9.00 -10.52
N VAL A 164 24.81 9.16 -10.27
CA VAL A 164 23.82 8.10 -10.42
C VAL A 164 23.04 8.32 -11.70
N SER A 165 23.13 7.40 -12.65
CA SER A 165 22.46 7.54 -13.94
C SER A 165 20.93 7.53 -13.78
N THR A 166 20.29 8.54 -14.38
CA THR A 166 18.84 8.64 -14.48
C THR A 166 18.29 8.36 -15.88
N GLU A 167 19.15 7.94 -16.81
CA GLU A 167 18.82 7.78 -18.24
C GLU A 167 17.68 6.78 -18.47
N HIS A 168 17.65 5.69 -17.71
CA HIS A 168 16.64 4.65 -17.82
C HIS A 168 15.74 4.59 -16.57
N ALA A 169 15.34 5.75 -16.06
CA ALA A 169 14.43 5.84 -14.92
C ALA A 169 13.07 5.19 -15.25
N ILE A 170 12.66 4.21 -14.45
CA ILE A 170 11.38 3.51 -14.59
C ILE A 170 10.34 4.26 -13.76
N PRO A 171 9.39 4.97 -14.40
CA PRO A 171 8.38 5.73 -13.71
C PRO A 171 7.24 4.82 -13.20
N TRP A 172 6.64 5.21 -12.08
CA TRP A 172 5.48 4.55 -11.53
C TRP A 172 4.57 5.57 -10.82
N ALA A 173 3.26 5.30 -10.81
CA ALA A 173 2.29 6.06 -10.04
C ALA A 173 1.33 5.14 -9.30
N GLY A 174 0.90 5.54 -8.11
CA GLY A 174 -0.05 4.79 -7.29
C GLY A 174 -0.94 5.68 -6.44
N LEU A 175 -2.11 5.15 -6.08
CA LEU A 175 -3.12 5.85 -5.31
C LEU A 175 -3.00 5.47 -3.83
N ARG A 176 -2.68 6.45 -2.99
CA ARG A 176 -2.68 6.29 -1.54
C ARG A 176 -4.09 6.40 -1.00
N PRO A 177 -4.58 5.45 -0.21
CA PRO A 177 -5.91 5.51 0.40
C PRO A 177 -5.90 6.46 1.59
N MET A 178 -6.02 7.75 1.34
CA MET A 178 -5.95 8.78 2.37
C MET A 178 -7.29 8.98 3.06
N THR A 179 -7.28 9.04 4.38
CA THR A 179 -8.40 9.49 5.20
C THR A 179 -8.21 10.95 5.61
N PRO A 180 -9.27 11.72 5.89
CA PRO A 180 -9.13 13.12 6.31
C PRO A 180 -8.31 13.30 7.60
N SER A 181 -8.42 12.33 8.51
CA SER A 181 -7.69 12.33 9.79
C SER A 181 -6.29 11.76 9.72
N MET A 182 -5.89 11.18 8.58
CA MET A 182 -4.66 10.38 8.41
C MET A 182 -4.63 9.09 9.26
N VAL A 183 -5.70 8.80 9.99
CA VAL A 183 -5.83 7.59 10.82
C VAL A 183 -6.54 6.50 10.01
N PRO A 184 -5.99 5.27 9.92
CA PRO A 184 -6.65 4.17 9.21
C PRO A 184 -7.93 3.74 9.92
N LYS A 185 -8.87 3.20 9.15
CA LYS A 185 -10.04 2.51 9.68
C LYS A 185 -9.66 1.07 9.99
N VAL A 186 -9.57 0.75 11.29
CA VAL A 186 -9.31 -0.61 11.80
C VAL A 186 -10.42 -0.98 12.77
N GLY A 187 -11.08 -2.12 12.57
CA GLY A 187 -12.14 -2.61 13.43
C GLY A 187 -13.42 -2.99 12.70
N SER A 188 -14.50 -3.16 13.46
CA SER A 188 -15.80 -3.62 12.95
C SER A 188 -16.52 -2.60 12.07
N GLY A 189 -17.27 -3.11 11.11
CA GLY A 189 -18.33 -2.39 10.41
C GLY A 189 -19.67 -2.44 11.18
N ASN A 190 -20.72 -1.92 10.55
CA ASN A 190 -22.07 -1.91 11.12
C ASN A 190 -22.76 -3.29 11.06
N LEU A 191 -22.38 -4.13 10.10
CA LEU A 191 -22.96 -5.46 9.91
C LEU A 191 -22.10 -6.53 10.61
N PRO A 192 -22.72 -7.58 11.18
CA PRO A 192 -22.00 -8.69 11.81
C PRO A 192 -20.99 -9.34 10.85
N GLY A 193 -19.80 -9.68 11.33
CA GLY A 193 -18.75 -10.33 10.53
C GLY A 193 -18.09 -9.42 9.49
N VAL A 194 -18.40 -8.11 9.44
CA VAL A 194 -17.74 -7.15 8.55
C VAL A 194 -16.69 -6.36 9.33
N PHE A 195 -15.46 -6.38 8.83
CA PHE A 195 -14.31 -5.69 9.43
C PHE A 195 -13.55 -4.89 8.39
N TYR A 196 -12.82 -3.87 8.84
CA TYR A 196 -11.99 -3.00 8.00
C TYR A 196 -10.56 -2.96 8.54
N ASN A 197 -9.59 -3.02 7.62
CA ASN A 197 -8.21 -2.65 7.87
C ASN A 197 -7.69 -1.91 6.63
N THR A 198 -7.98 -0.60 6.55
CA THR A 198 -7.83 0.20 5.33
C THR A 198 -7.63 1.68 5.64
N GLY A 199 -7.31 2.48 4.61
CA GLY A 199 -7.18 3.93 4.78
C GLY A 199 -5.85 4.39 5.38
N HIS A 200 -4.78 3.61 5.22
CA HIS A 200 -3.46 3.87 5.82
C HIS A 200 -2.68 5.02 5.16
N GLY A 201 -3.17 5.58 4.08
CA GLY A 201 -2.51 6.66 3.36
C GLY A 201 -1.10 6.28 2.90
N HIS A 202 -0.11 7.09 3.28
CA HIS A 202 1.30 6.84 2.98
C HIS A 202 2.04 6.03 4.08
N LEU A 203 1.37 5.71 5.19
CA LEU A 203 1.96 5.02 6.35
C LEU A 203 1.62 3.52 6.40
N GLY A 204 1.04 2.97 5.34
CA GLY A 204 0.59 1.58 5.33
C GLY A 204 1.70 0.57 5.64
N TRP A 205 2.89 0.77 5.13
CA TRP A 205 4.05 -0.07 5.43
C TRP A 205 4.43 0.02 6.92
N THR A 206 4.59 1.23 7.42
CA THR A 206 4.98 1.50 8.81
C THR A 206 3.98 0.95 9.83
N LEU A 207 2.69 1.05 9.54
CA LEU A 207 1.61 0.66 10.44
C LEU A 207 1.16 -0.80 10.27
N SER A 208 1.64 -1.52 9.26
CA SER A 208 1.09 -2.82 8.85
C SER A 208 1.07 -3.86 9.98
N ALA A 209 2.15 -4.00 10.73
CA ALA A 209 2.24 -4.96 11.84
C ALA A 209 1.26 -4.60 12.95
N PHE A 210 1.20 -3.33 13.34
CA PHE A 210 0.31 -2.86 14.40
C PHE A 210 -1.17 -3.01 14.03
N THR A 211 -1.57 -2.57 12.83
CA THR A 211 -2.97 -2.64 12.42
C THR A 211 -3.43 -4.07 12.10
N SER A 212 -2.53 -4.95 11.67
CA SER A 212 -2.86 -6.38 11.52
C SER A 212 -3.08 -7.05 12.87
N GLN A 213 -2.29 -6.70 13.89
CA GLN A 213 -2.52 -7.18 15.26
C GLN A 213 -3.86 -6.66 15.80
N GLN A 214 -4.14 -5.36 15.65
CA GLN A 214 -5.41 -4.77 16.09
C GLN A 214 -6.62 -5.46 15.46
N ILE A 215 -6.63 -5.67 14.14
CA ILE A 215 -7.79 -6.31 13.49
C ILE A 215 -7.93 -7.76 13.89
N SER A 216 -6.82 -8.48 14.09
CA SER A 216 -6.82 -9.85 14.60
C SER A 216 -7.46 -9.93 15.99
N ASP A 217 -7.06 -9.03 16.89
CA ASP A 217 -7.63 -8.95 18.24
C ASP A 217 -9.14 -8.61 18.22
N HIS A 218 -9.56 -7.75 17.30
CA HIS A 218 -10.99 -7.44 17.12
C HIS A 218 -11.81 -8.67 16.69
N ILE A 219 -11.28 -9.46 15.78
CA ILE A 219 -11.96 -10.66 15.27
C ILE A 219 -12.04 -11.71 16.39
N LEU A 220 -10.92 -11.96 17.07
CA LEU A 220 -10.82 -13.00 18.10
C LEU A 220 -11.61 -12.66 19.38
N ARG A 221 -11.73 -11.39 19.75
CA ARG A 221 -12.48 -10.97 20.94
C ARG A 221 -13.99 -11.14 20.79
N LYS A 222 -14.53 -11.11 19.57
CA LYS A 222 -15.95 -11.36 19.32
C LYS A 222 -16.33 -12.84 19.49
N ASP A 223 -15.41 -13.76 19.25
CA ASP A 223 -15.63 -15.19 19.47
C ASP A 223 -15.61 -15.56 20.95
N ASN A 224 -15.09 -14.70 21.83
CA ASN A 224 -15.05 -14.92 23.29
C ASN A 224 -16.27 -14.36 24.04
N HIS A 225 -17.29 -13.83 23.32
CA HIS A 225 -18.54 -13.32 23.90
C HIS A 225 -19.79 -14.07 23.41
N VAL A 226 -19.61 -15.28 22.92
CA VAL A 226 -20.71 -16.23 22.64
C VAL A 226 -20.58 -17.37 23.65
N ASP A 227 -20.94 -17.06 24.90
CA ASP A 227 -21.37 -18.01 25.94
C ASP A 227 -22.72 -17.56 26.50
#